data_47b266113e3fb792ebd2d3d3aa3dee7e
#
_entry.id   47b266113e3fb792ebd2d3d3aa3dee7e
#
_cell.length_a   1.000
_cell.length_b   1.000
_cell.length_c   1.000
_cell.angle_alpha   90.00
_cell.angle_beta   90.00
_cell.angle_gamma   90.00
#
_symmetry.space_group_name_H-M   'P 1'
#
loop_
_entity.id
_entity.type
_entity.pdbx_description
1 polymer ?
#
loop_
_entity_poly.entity_id
_entity_poly.type
_entity_poly.pdbx_seq_one_letter_code
_entity_poly.pdbx_strand_id
1 'polypeptide(L)'
;IGLKAVYAVIKQINVFTSLMFGKEIIKAVRRFGYMIETGYFDEAQIQLLIDMVNYRQDLTNNDKREIVNKLLKLSPAKQKDYLIVPELEDDDEGVYSLSKNLKIITSAIRNKKDIRFQYVDYSIRDGHPVETYSTKGNAGINHEYYNVSPYNTVIVDGHYYLRAYYNKHKDSLTTFRIDRIRKLDKSRTYYFDFDDEEKMSESLKQSLAKSMNSFFDGDEITLHIKFDGVLIREVVSRLGKDITINKTIAPIENDHQWYETRVEGIIFNTGLMNWIRQFGPMIIVVGPEKLKEAITDGLEENLSYYKK
;
A
#
# COMPACT_ATOMS: atom_id res chain seq x y z
N ILE A 1 -21.77 -25.22 -38.36
CA ILE A 1 -22.45 -25.31 -37.05
C ILE A 1 -23.83 -24.74 -37.23
N GLY A 2 -24.89 -25.52 -36.93
CA GLY A 2 -26.28 -25.08 -37.13
C GLY A 2 -26.67 -24.01 -36.09
N LEU A 3 -27.56 -23.07 -36.50
CA LEU A 3 -28.08 -21.99 -35.65
C LEU A 3 -28.58 -22.47 -34.27
N LYS A 4 -29.21 -23.64 -34.20
CA LYS A 4 -29.65 -24.25 -32.92
C LYS A 4 -28.51 -24.53 -31.96
N ALA A 5 -27.37 -24.97 -32.46
CA ALA A 5 -26.18 -25.23 -31.61
C ALA A 5 -25.60 -23.90 -31.07
N VAL A 6 -25.56 -22.85 -31.87
CA VAL A 6 -25.12 -21.51 -31.43
C VAL A 6 -26.04 -20.98 -30.33
N TYR A 7 -27.36 -21.08 -30.47
CA TYR A 7 -28.30 -20.65 -29.40
C TYR A 7 -28.13 -21.45 -28.10
N ALA A 8 -27.89 -22.75 -28.19
CA ALA A 8 -27.66 -23.57 -27.02
C ALA A 8 -26.40 -23.16 -26.27
N VAL A 9 -25.31 -22.87 -26.99
CA VAL A 9 -24.04 -22.38 -26.39
C VAL A 9 -24.22 -21.01 -25.76
N ILE A 10 -24.90 -20.07 -26.44
CA ILE A 10 -25.17 -18.74 -25.88
C ILE A 10 -25.97 -18.84 -24.58
N LYS A 11 -27.00 -19.70 -24.57
CA LYS A 11 -27.81 -19.94 -23.37
C LYS A 11 -26.96 -20.50 -22.22
N GLN A 12 -26.08 -21.45 -22.51
CA GLN A 12 -25.18 -22.01 -21.50
C GLN A 12 -24.20 -20.96 -20.94
N ILE A 13 -23.63 -20.13 -21.83
CA ILE A 13 -22.76 -19.02 -21.41
C ILE A 13 -23.52 -18.04 -20.51
N ASN A 14 -24.75 -17.65 -20.90
CA ASN A 14 -25.54 -16.72 -20.09
C ASN A 14 -25.96 -17.31 -18.76
N VAL A 15 -26.31 -18.60 -18.68
CA VAL A 15 -26.54 -19.29 -17.40
C VAL A 15 -25.29 -19.28 -16.54
N PHE A 16 -24.12 -19.62 -17.09
CA PHE A 16 -22.86 -19.59 -16.38
C PHE A 16 -22.52 -18.18 -15.87
N THR A 17 -22.63 -17.16 -16.72
CA THR A 17 -22.33 -15.78 -16.34
C THR A 17 -23.33 -15.21 -15.33
N SER A 18 -24.61 -15.63 -15.42
CA SER A 18 -25.62 -15.26 -14.43
C SER A 18 -25.32 -15.85 -13.06
N LEU A 19 -24.88 -17.11 -13.01
CA LEU A 19 -24.47 -17.77 -11.75
C LEU A 19 -23.19 -17.18 -11.16
N MET A 20 -22.19 -16.90 -12.00
CA MET A 20 -20.88 -16.42 -11.54
C MET A 20 -20.85 -14.92 -11.28
N PHE A 21 -21.62 -14.13 -12.02
CA PHE A 21 -21.49 -12.67 -12.07
C PHE A 21 -22.82 -11.93 -11.84
N GLY A 22 -23.90 -12.66 -11.60
CA GLY A 22 -25.23 -12.09 -11.34
C GLY A 22 -25.90 -11.47 -12.57
N LYS A 23 -25.34 -11.65 -13.78
CA LYS A 23 -25.90 -11.09 -15.02
C LYS A 23 -25.58 -11.91 -16.26
N GLU A 24 -26.49 -11.84 -17.24
CA GLU A 24 -26.24 -12.33 -18.60
C GLU A 24 -25.40 -11.31 -19.38
N ILE A 25 -24.33 -11.77 -20.03
CA ILE A 25 -23.41 -10.89 -20.76
C ILE A 25 -23.66 -10.88 -22.27
N ILE A 26 -24.27 -11.94 -22.81
CA ILE A 26 -24.60 -12.02 -24.28
C ILE A 26 -26.06 -11.63 -24.49
N LYS A 27 -26.27 -10.56 -25.21
CA LYS A 27 -27.61 -10.08 -25.57
C LYS A 27 -27.88 -10.19 -27.08
N ALA A 28 -29.14 -10.51 -27.43
CA ALA A 28 -29.60 -10.43 -28.80
C ALA A 28 -29.85 -8.97 -29.17
N VAL A 29 -29.23 -8.49 -30.24
CA VAL A 29 -29.41 -7.15 -30.76
C VAL A 29 -30.08 -7.24 -32.15
N ARG A 30 -31.25 -6.62 -32.27
CA ARG A 30 -32.03 -6.64 -33.54
C ARG A 30 -31.16 -6.13 -34.69
N ARG A 31 -31.08 -6.88 -35.77
CA ARG A 31 -30.29 -6.66 -37.00
C ARG A 31 -28.78 -6.89 -36.87
N PHE A 32 -28.23 -7.05 -35.65
CA PHE A 32 -26.79 -7.26 -35.43
C PHE A 32 -26.46 -8.64 -34.89
N GLY A 33 -27.46 -9.45 -34.52
CA GLY A 33 -27.25 -10.79 -33.94
C GLY A 33 -26.99 -10.75 -32.46
N TYR A 34 -25.99 -11.49 -31.98
CA TYR A 34 -25.61 -11.54 -30.59
C TYR A 34 -24.34 -10.76 -30.37
N MET A 35 -24.31 -9.97 -29.30
CA MET A 35 -23.11 -9.21 -28.90
C MET A 35 -22.95 -9.21 -27.38
N ILE A 36 -21.72 -9.08 -26.95
CA ILE A 36 -21.38 -8.79 -25.55
C ILE A 36 -21.50 -7.27 -25.39
N GLU A 37 -22.54 -6.82 -24.69
CA GLU A 37 -22.81 -5.39 -24.51
C GLU A 37 -22.06 -4.82 -23.31
N THR A 38 -21.97 -5.61 -22.25
CA THR A 38 -21.28 -5.22 -21.02
C THR A 38 -20.30 -6.31 -20.59
N GLY A 39 -19.11 -5.94 -20.18
CA GLY A 39 -18.17 -6.85 -19.52
C GLY A 39 -18.62 -7.21 -18.11
N TYR A 40 -17.76 -7.94 -17.40
CA TYR A 40 -17.94 -8.20 -15.95
C TYR A 40 -17.91 -6.89 -15.16
N PHE A 41 -16.98 -6.02 -15.49
CA PHE A 41 -16.90 -4.65 -15.00
C PHE A 41 -17.57 -3.68 -15.98
N ASP A 42 -18.17 -2.60 -15.48
CA ASP A 42 -18.57 -1.47 -16.31
C ASP A 42 -17.36 -0.59 -16.69
N GLU A 43 -17.59 0.41 -17.54
CA GLU A 43 -16.53 1.29 -18.05
C GLU A 43 -15.81 2.06 -16.93
N ALA A 44 -16.57 2.60 -15.97
CA ALA A 44 -16.00 3.36 -14.85
C ALA A 44 -15.18 2.47 -13.92
N GLN A 45 -15.63 1.24 -13.68
CA GLN A 45 -14.90 0.27 -12.86
C GLN A 45 -13.57 -0.15 -13.52
N ILE A 46 -13.58 -0.41 -14.84
CA ILE A 46 -12.34 -0.73 -15.56
C ILE A 46 -11.40 0.48 -15.57
N GLN A 47 -11.90 1.68 -15.83
CA GLN A 47 -11.08 2.88 -15.83
C GLN A 47 -10.45 3.09 -14.44
N LEU A 48 -11.23 2.96 -13.38
CA LEU A 48 -10.71 3.04 -12.01
C LEU A 48 -9.58 2.05 -11.76
N LEU A 49 -9.72 0.79 -12.22
CA LEU A 49 -8.66 -0.23 -12.06
C LEU A 49 -7.41 0.12 -12.87
N ILE A 50 -7.56 0.65 -14.09
CA ILE A 50 -6.45 1.12 -14.93
C ILE A 50 -5.72 2.28 -14.25
N ASP A 51 -6.47 3.26 -13.75
CA ASP A 51 -5.91 4.44 -13.07
C ASP A 51 -5.17 4.03 -11.80
N MET A 52 -5.73 3.11 -10.99
CA MET A 52 -5.07 2.56 -9.80
C MET A 52 -3.76 1.85 -10.13
N VAL A 53 -3.70 1.10 -11.24
CA VAL A 53 -2.47 0.43 -11.70
C VAL A 53 -1.44 1.48 -12.13
N ASN A 54 -1.84 2.49 -12.90
CA ASN A 54 -0.94 3.52 -13.41
C ASN A 54 -0.42 4.47 -12.31
N TYR A 55 -1.23 4.75 -11.30
CA TYR A 55 -0.85 5.59 -10.15
C TYR A 55 0.29 4.96 -9.32
N ARG A 56 0.44 3.65 -9.34
CA ARG A 56 1.43 2.94 -8.52
C ARG A 56 2.86 3.21 -8.98
N GLN A 57 3.68 3.70 -8.04
CA GLN A 57 5.10 4.00 -8.29
C GLN A 57 6.01 2.79 -8.09
N ASP A 58 5.54 1.75 -7.39
CA ASP A 58 6.29 0.52 -7.13
C ASP A 58 6.07 -0.58 -8.18
N LEU A 59 5.24 -0.31 -9.20
CA LEU A 59 5.10 -1.14 -10.39
C LEU A 59 6.02 -0.64 -11.50
N THR A 60 6.74 -1.54 -12.14
CA THR A 60 7.46 -1.23 -13.40
C THR A 60 6.46 -0.96 -14.52
N ASN A 61 6.87 -0.23 -15.55
CA ASN A 61 6.02 0.02 -16.71
C ASN A 61 5.62 -1.28 -17.42
N ASN A 62 6.51 -2.29 -17.43
CA ASN A 62 6.19 -3.61 -17.93
C ASN A 62 5.11 -4.32 -17.11
N ASP A 63 5.19 -4.28 -15.77
CA ASP A 63 4.14 -4.82 -14.88
C ASP A 63 2.79 -4.10 -15.11
N LYS A 64 2.81 -2.76 -15.20
CA LYS A 64 1.61 -1.95 -15.48
C LYS A 64 0.98 -2.34 -16.82
N ARG A 65 1.77 -2.38 -17.88
CA ARG A 65 1.32 -2.75 -19.23
C ARG A 65 0.71 -4.15 -19.26
N GLU A 66 1.35 -5.13 -18.60
CA GLU A 66 0.83 -6.50 -18.53
C GLU A 66 -0.53 -6.55 -17.82
N ILE A 67 -0.67 -5.87 -16.68
CA ILE A 67 -1.92 -5.84 -15.90
C ILE A 67 -3.02 -5.12 -16.69
N VAL A 68 -2.74 -3.93 -17.23
CA VAL A 68 -3.70 -3.15 -18.03
C VAL A 68 -4.17 -3.94 -19.26
N ASN A 69 -3.26 -4.62 -19.98
CA ASN A 69 -3.64 -5.48 -21.10
C ASN A 69 -4.57 -6.63 -20.68
N LYS A 70 -4.41 -7.17 -19.48
CA LYS A 70 -5.34 -8.19 -18.94
C LYS A 70 -6.70 -7.58 -18.59
N LEU A 71 -6.73 -6.39 -17.97
CA LEU A 71 -7.98 -5.67 -17.69
C LEU A 71 -8.74 -5.35 -18.96
N LEU A 72 -8.06 -4.86 -20.00
CA LEU A 72 -8.66 -4.58 -21.31
C LEU A 72 -9.28 -5.83 -21.97
N LYS A 73 -8.73 -7.03 -21.71
CA LYS A 73 -9.34 -8.29 -22.21
C LYS A 73 -10.66 -8.64 -21.51
N LEU A 74 -10.90 -8.12 -20.32
CA LEU A 74 -12.15 -8.28 -19.59
C LEU A 74 -13.24 -7.31 -20.06
N SER A 75 -12.89 -6.32 -20.89
CA SER A 75 -13.81 -5.33 -21.45
C SER A 75 -14.24 -5.73 -22.86
N PRO A 76 -15.54 -5.62 -23.20
CA PRO A 76 -16.00 -5.72 -24.57
C PRO A 76 -15.33 -4.69 -25.48
N ALA A 77 -15.20 -5.01 -26.77
CA ALA A 77 -14.54 -4.11 -27.74
C ALA A 77 -15.11 -2.68 -27.71
N LYS A 78 -16.43 -2.58 -27.59
CA LYS A 78 -17.16 -1.30 -27.57
C LYS A 78 -16.82 -0.41 -26.35
N GLN A 79 -16.50 -1.01 -25.21
CA GLN A 79 -16.07 -0.27 -24.01
C GLN A 79 -14.63 0.24 -24.13
N LYS A 80 -13.77 -0.46 -24.86
CA LYS A 80 -12.35 -0.10 -25.01
C LYS A 80 -12.16 1.27 -25.65
N ASP A 81 -13.08 1.69 -26.51
CA ASP A 81 -13.01 2.99 -27.20
C ASP A 81 -13.17 4.18 -26.26
N TYR A 82 -13.69 3.96 -25.05
CA TYR A 82 -13.91 4.99 -24.04
C TYR A 82 -12.84 4.98 -22.92
N LEU A 83 -11.98 3.94 -22.88
CA LEU A 83 -10.97 3.80 -21.84
C LEU A 83 -9.72 4.63 -22.17
N ILE A 84 -9.25 5.38 -21.19
CA ILE A 84 -8.03 6.17 -21.29
C ILE A 84 -6.87 5.32 -20.76
N VAL A 85 -5.97 4.91 -21.65
CA VAL A 85 -4.79 4.12 -21.32
C VAL A 85 -3.55 4.98 -21.59
N PRO A 86 -2.79 5.36 -20.55
CA PRO A 86 -1.56 6.11 -20.73
C PRO A 86 -0.52 5.31 -21.53
N GLU A 87 0.22 6.01 -22.37
CA GLU A 87 1.43 5.45 -22.99
C GLU A 87 2.55 5.37 -21.94
N LEU A 88 3.17 4.22 -21.83
CA LEU A 88 4.26 3.97 -20.91
C LEU A 88 5.54 3.66 -21.71
N GLU A 89 6.64 4.32 -21.34
CA GLU A 89 7.97 4.00 -21.86
C GLU A 89 8.38 2.59 -21.44
N ASP A 90 9.33 1.99 -22.17
CA ASP A 90 9.90 0.70 -21.80
C ASP A 90 10.82 0.85 -20.59
N ASP A 91 10.75 -0.14 -19.69
CA ASP A 91 11.72 -0.21 -18.58
C ASP A 91 13.05 -0.77 -19.09
N ASP A 92 14.16 -0.41 -18.40
CA ASP A 92 15.46 -1.02 -18.64
C ASP A 92 15.43 -2.53 -18.36
N GLU A 93 16.24 -3.29 -19.10
CA GLU A 93 16.37 -4.73 -18.90
C GLU A 93 16.91 -5.06 -17.50
N GLY A 94 16.34 -6.07 -16.86
CA GLY A 94 16.77 -6.57 -15.55
C GLY A 94 16.16 -5.86 -14.34
N VAL A 95 15.22 -4.96 -14.58
CA VAL A 95 14.49 -4.27 -13.52
C VAL A 95 13.65 -5.27 -12.72
N TYR A 96 13.54 -5.00 -11.43
CA TYR A 96 12.68 -5.64 -10.48
C TYR A 96 11.22 -5.73 -10.97
N SER A 97 10.51 -6.80 -10.58
CA SER A 97 9.08 -6.93 -10.83
C SER A 97 8.34 -7.19 -9.52
N LEU A 98 7.44 -6.26 -9.16
CA LEU A 98 6.58 -6.39 -7.98
C LEU A 98 5.69 -7.63 -8.07
N SER A 99 5.11 -7.89 -9.24
CA SER A 99 4.22 -9.04 -9.47
C SER A 99 4.93 -10.38 -9.20
N LYS A 100 6.18 -10.51 -9.65
CA LYS A 100 6.99 -11.71 -9.41
C LYS A 100 7.32 -11.85 -7.93
N ASN A 101 7.75 -10.78 -7.28
CA ASN A 101 8.10 -10.80 -5.85
C ASN A 101 6.86 -11.12 -5.00
N LEU A 102 5.72 -10.50 -5.24
CA LEU A 102 4.47 -10.79 -4.53
C LEU A 102 4.06 -12.27 -4.67
N LYS A 103 4.20 -12.85 -5.87
CA LYS A 103 3.90 -14.28 -6.08
C LYS A 103 4.77 -15.18 -5.22
N ILE A 104 6.07 -14.91 -5.13
CA ILE A 104 7.00 -15.70 -4.30
C ILE A 104 6.67 -15.51 -2.81
N ILE A 105 6.50 -14.26 -2.36
CA ILE A 105 6.19 -13.93 -0.97
C ILE A 105 4.86 -14.58 -0.53
N THR A 106 3.79 -14.39 -1.30
CA THR A 106 2.47 -14.98 -1.00
C THR A 106 2.53 -16.51 -0.95
N SER A 107 3.28 -17.11 -1.88
CA SER A 107 3.52 -18.57 -1.85
C SER A 107 4.31 -19.00 -0.61
N ALA A 108 5.31 -18.23 -0.18
CA ALA A 108 6.12 -18.53 0.99
C ALA A 108 5.29 -18.42 2.29
N ILE A 109 4.48 -17.38 2.43
CA ILE A 109 3.54 -17.21 3.56
C ILE A 109 2.60 -18.42 3.64
N ARG A 110 1.92 -18.75 2.53
CA ARG A 110 0.96 -19.87 2.49
C ARG A 110 1.59 -21.22 2.86
N ASN A 111 2.83 -21.45 2.42
CA ASN A 111 3.53 -22.72 2.61
C ASN A 111 4.44 -22.72 3.84
N LYS A 112 4.41 -21.70 4.69
CA LYS A 112 5.27 -21.52 5.86
C LYS A 112 6.74 -21.78 5.50
N LYS A 113 7.29 -20.99 4.59
CA LYS A 113 8.67 -21.08 4.12
C LYS A 113 9.39 -19.75 4.27
N ASP A 114 10.63 -19.83 4.71
CA ASP A 114 11.52 -18.67 4.68
C ASP A 114 11.78 -18.20 3.27
N ILE A 115 12.09 -16.93 3.16
CA ILE A 115 12.57 -16.30 1.94
C ILE A 115 13.94 -15.68 2.17
N ARG A 116 14.71 -15.63 1.10
CA ARG A 116 16.03 -15.00 1.06
C ARG A 116 16.07 -13.96 -0.04
N PHE A 117 16.60 -12.78 0.27
CA PHE A 117 16.70 -11.71 -0.70
C PHE A 117 17.87 -10.75 -0.39
N GLN A 118 18.27 -9.97 -1.39
CA GLN A 118 19.09 -8.79 -1.21
C GLN A 118 18.17 -7.56 -1.06
N TYR A 119 18.57 -6.61 -0.23
CA TYR A 119 17.80 -5.39 -0.01
C TYR A 119 18.61 -4.20 -0.48
N VAL A 120 18.00 -3.37 -1.36
CA VAL A 120 18.70 -2.23 -1.93
C VAL A 120 18.35 -0.93 -1.20
N ASP A 121 19.32 -0.06 -1.21
CA ASP A 121 19.24 1.33 -0.80
C ASP A 121 19.88 2.19 -1.89
N TYR A 122 19.91 3.48 -1.73
CA TYR A 122 20.51 4.40 -2.68
C TYR A 122 21.73 5.09 -2.08
N SER A 123 22.78 5.23 -2.89
CA SER A 123 23.91 6.11 -2.63
C SER A 123 24.06 7.10 -3.77
N ILE A 124 24.76 8.20 -3.51
CA ILE A 124 25.07 9.18 -4.56
C ILE A 124 26.46 8.87 -5.10
N ARG A 125 26.55 8.69 -6.41
CA ARG A 125 27.82 8.57 -7.14
C ARG A 125 27.81 9.52 -8.33
N ASP A 126 28.80 10.37 -8.41
CA ASP A 126 28.95 11.39 -9.48
C ASP A 126 27.70 12.27 -9.66
N GLY A 127 27.03 12.61 -8.52
CA GLY A 127 25.83 13.43 -8.52
C GLY A 127 24.53 12.68 -8.84
N HIS A 128 24.58 11.39 -9.13
CA HIS A 128 23.43 10.56 -9.47
C HIS A 128 23.12 9.52 -8.38
N PRO A 129 21.82 9.24 -8.11
CA PRO A 129 21.43 8.14 -7.25
C PRO A 129 21.73 6.80 -7.92
N VAL A 130 22.43 5.91 -7.23
CA VAL A 130 22.71 4.54 -7.67
C VAL A 130 22.24 3.54 -6.63
N GLU A 131 21.68 2.41 -7.08
CA GLU A 131 21.32 1.31 -6.17
C GLU A 131 22.58 0.70 -5.54
N THR A 132 22.52 0.48 -4.24
CA THR A 132 23.56 -0.23 -3.45
C THR A 132 22.90 -1.31 -2.64
N TYR A 133 23.62 -2.43 -2.44
CA TYR A 133 23.10 -3.51 -1.59
C TYR A 133 23.41 -3.26 -0.13
N SER A 134 22.40 -3.44 0.73
CA SER A 134 22.57 -3.40 2.17
C SER A 134 23.48 -4.54 2.65
N THR A 135 24.36 -4.24 3.58
CA THR A 135 25.23 -5.21 4.26
C THR A 135 24.75 -5.51 5.69
N LYS A 136 23.49 -5.19 6.00
CA LYS A 136 22.88 -5.40 7.33
C LYS A 136 22.10 -6.72 7.43
N GLY A 137 22.17 -7.56 6.42
CA GLY A 137 21.52 -8.87 6.37
C GLY A 137 22.07 -9.85 7.41
N ASN A 138 21.51 -11.05 7.47
CA ASN A 138 21.90 -12.14 8.37
C ASN A 138 22.48 -13.37 7.65
N ALA A 139 22.69 -13.28 6.35
CA ALA A 139 23.21 -14.36 5.51
C ALA A 139 24.11 -13.80 4.40
N GLY A 140 24.95 -14.70 3.84
CA GLY A 140 26.00 -14.34 2.89
C GLY A 140 27.32 -13.99 3.58
N ILE A 141 28.41 -13.92 2.81
CA ILE A 141 29.76 -13.67 3.34
C ILE A 141 29.86 -12.25 3.91
N ASN A 142 29.24 -11.27 3.23
CA ASN A 142 29.26 -9.86 3.62
C ASN A 142 27.91 -9.41 4.21
N HIS A 143 27.10 -10.32 4.73
CA HIS A 143 25.76 -10.01 5.23
C HIS A 143 24.85 -9.31 4.21
N GLU A 144 25.05 -9.61 2.92
CA GLU A 144 24.30 -9.00 1.81
C GLU A 144 22.90 -9.58 1.61
N TYR A 145 22.58 -10.70 2.28
CA TYR A 145 21.27 -11.34 2.21
C TYR A 145 20.51 -11.26 3.51
N TYR A 146 19.20 -11.12 3.37
CA TYR A 146 18.23 -11.25 4.45
C TYR A 146 17.52 -12.59 4.32
N ASN A 147 17.61 -13.43 5.35
CA ASN A 147 16.75 -14.62 5.52
C ASN A 147 15.69 -14.26 6.55
N VAL A 148 14.42 -14.33 6.16
CA VAL A 148 13.30 -13.94 7.01
C VAL A 148 12.13 -14.90 6.85
N SER A 149 11.33 -15.03 7.91
CA SER A 149 10.06 -15.75 7.87
C SER A 149 8.94 -14.76 7.57
N PRO A 150 8.35 -14.81 6.36
CA PRO A 150 7.33 -13.83 5.96
C PRO A 150 6.04 -14.07 6.74
N TYR A 151 5.46 -13.00 7.30
CA TYR A 151 4.20 -13.05 8.04
C TYR A 151 3.01 -12.59 7.20
N ASN A 152 3.04 -11.34 6.74
CA ASN A 152 2.02 -10.79 5.85
C ASN A 152 2.57 -9.69 4.95
N THR A 153 1.74 -9.25 4.01
CA THR A 153 2.01 -8.07 3.18
C THR A 153 0.94 -7.01 3.42
N VAL A 154 1.34 -5.75 3.41
CA VAL A 154 0.45 -4.60 3.59
C VAL A 154 0.78 -3.51 2.58
N ILE A 155 -0.19 -2.63 2.31
CA ILE A 155 -0.01 -1.47 1.42
C ILE A 155 -0.13 -0.22 2.28
N VAL A 156 0.87 0.66 2.16
CA VAL A 156 0.85 1.97 2.83
C VAL A 156 1.43 3.01 1.87
N ASP A 157 0.75 4.14 1.75
CA ASP A 157 1.13 5.26 0.89
C ASP A 157 1.51 4.82 -0.54
N GLY A 158 0.74 3.88 -1.09
CA GLY A 158 0.93 3.36 -2.44
C GLY A 158 2.05 2.33 -2.62
N HIS A 159 2.79 1.94 -1.56
CA HIS A 159 3.85 0.95 -1.62
C HIS A 159 3.47 -0.35 -0.91
N TYR A 160 3.95 -1.48 -1.44
CA TYR A 160 3.85 -2.76 -0.76
C TYR A 160 4.99 -2.96 0.23
N TYR A 161 4.63 -3.45 1.39
CA TYR A 161 5.57 -3.83 2.44
C TYR A 161 5.37 -5.29 2.82
N LEU A 162 6.49 -5.98 3.03
CA LEU A 162 6.56 -7.28 3.65
C LEU A 162 6.81 -7.09 5.14
N ARG A 163 6.01 -7.73 5.99
CA ARG A 163 6.28 -7.87 7.42
C ARG A 163 6.75 -9.29 7.68
N ALA A 164 7.89 -9.42 8.34
CA ALA A 164 8.53 -10.71 8.52
C ALA A 164 9.26 -10.78 9.86
N TYR A 165 9.34 -11.98 10.42
CA TYR A 165 10.24 -12.25 11.52
C TYR A 165 11.68 -12.25 11.00
N TYR A 166 12.53 -11.48 11.66
CA TYR A 166 13.94 -11.36 11.36
C TYR A 166 14.75 -11.61 12.64
N ASN A 167 15.59 -12.62 12.64
CA ASN A 167 16.25 -13.11 13.86
C ASN A 167 17.17 -12.10 14.57
N LYS A 168 17.55 -10.99 13.93
CA LYS A 168 18.25 -9.87 14.58
C LYS A 168 17.31 -8.95 15.37
N HIS A 169 16.00 -9.00 15.10
CA HIS A 169 14.98 -8.21 15.78
C HIS A 169 13.89 -9.15 16.31
N LYS A 170 14.22 -9.93 17.35
CA LYS A 170 13.37 -11.04 17.82
C LYS A 170 12.06 -10.62 18.47
N ASP A 171 11.97 -9.37 18.91
CA ASP A 171 10.86 -8.84 19.72
C ASP A 171 9.81 -8.11 18.88
N SER A 172 10.01 -8.00 17.56
CA SER A 172 9.08 -7.34 16.64
C SER A 172 9.21 -7.86 15.22
N LEU A 173 8.16 -7.67 14.42
CA LEU A 173 8.28 -7.89 12.98
C LEU A 173 9.09 -6.77 12.34
N THR A 174 10.00 -7.16 11.46
CA THR A 174 10.72 -6.22 10.61
C THR A 174 9.92 -5.97 9.34
N THR A 175 9.90 -4.73 8.90
CA THR A 175 9.15 -4.30 7.72
C THR A 175 10.11 -3.97 6.57
N PHE A 176 9.87 -4.55 5.40
CA PHE A 176 10.67 -4.37 4.19
C PHE A 176 9.80 -3.85 3.05
N ARG A 177 10.19 -2.78 2.38
CA ARG A 177 9.55 -2.36 1.12
C ARG A 177 9.84 -3.39 0.04
N ILE A 178 8.79 -3.90 -0.62
CA ILE A 178 8.94 -5.00 -1.60
C ILE A 178 9.64 -4.52 -2.88
N ASP A 179 9.47 -3.25 -3.25
CA ASP A 179 10.14 -2.63 -4.40
C ASP A 179 11.67 -2.51 -4.24
N ARG A 180 12.19 -2.61 -3.00
CA ARG A 180 13.63 -2.65 -2.70
C ARG A 180 14.21 -4.06 -2.60
N ILE A 181 13.40 -5.09 -2.81
CA ILE A 181 13.82 -6.49 -2.75
C ILE A 181 14.37 -6.92 -4.11
N ARG A 182 15.57 -7.47 -4.10
CA ARG A 182 16.26 -8.03 -5.28
C ARG A 182 16.64 -9.49 -5.01
N LYS A 183 16.80 -10.28 -6.08
CA LYS A 183 17.24 -11.70 -6.01
C LYS A 183 16.45 -12.50 -4.98
N LEU A 184 15.13 -12.31 -4.97
CA LEU A 184 14.22 -13.00 -4.05
C LEU A 184 14.10 -14.47 -4.43
N ASP A 185 14.34 -15.35 -3.45
CA ASP A 185 14.16 -16.79 -3.59
C ASP A 185 13.60 -17.41 -2.30
N LYS A 186 13.05 -18.61 -2.41
CA LYS A 186 12.66 -19.42 -1.25
C LYS A 186 13.92 -19.94 -0.56
N SER A 187 14.05 -19.64 0.72
CA SER A 187 15.13 -20.17 1.52
C SER A 187 14.85 -21.62 1.91
N ARG A 188 15.94 -22.38 2.17
CA ARG A 188 15.88 -23.72 2.76
C ARG A 188 16.05 -23.69 4.28
N THR A 189 16.18 -22.49 4.87
CA THR A 189 16.37 -22.30 6.30
C THR A 189 15.06 -22.51 7.06
N TYR A 190 15.17 -22.60 8.37
CA TYR A 190 14.05 -22.80 9.28
C TYR A 190 13.08 -21.64 9.24
N TYR A 191 11.79 -21.94 9.06
CA TYR A 191 10.71 -20.97 9.17
C TYR A 191 10.33 -20.78 10.65
N PHE A 192 10.20 -19.53 11.09
CA PHE A 192 9.66 -19.21 12.40
C PHE A 192 8.16 -19.49 12.42
N ASP A 193 7.72 -20.40 13.27
CA ASP A 193 6.30 -20.77 13.36
C ASP A 193 5.55 -19.78 14.24
N PHE A 194 4.74 -18.94 13.62
CA PHE A 194 3.92 -17.94 14.31
C PHE A 194 2.73 -18.55 15.06
N ASP A 195 2.41 -19.81 14.84
CA ASP A 195 1.37 -20.54 15.59
C ASP A 195 1.94 -21.19 16.86
N ASP A 196 3.25 -21.22 17.04
CA ASP A 196 3.93 -21.75 18.23
C ASP A 196 4.08 -20.62 19.28
N GLU A 197 3.03 -20.46 20.11
CA GLU A 197 2.98 -19.41 21.13
C GLU A 197 4.09 -19.52 22.19
N GLU A 198 4.63 -20.73 22.43
CA GLU A 198 5.70 -20.95 23.42
C GLU A 198 7.03 -20.36 22.96
N LYS A 199 7.25 -20.27 21.64
CA LYS A 199 8.47 -19.68 21.05
C LYS A 199 8.39 -18.18 20.84
N MET A 200 7.21 -17.59 21.01
CA MET A 200 7.04 -16.14 20.86
C MET A 200 7.33 -15.40 22.17
N SER A 201 8.18 -14.37 22.09
CA SER A 201 8.31 -13.40 23.20
C SER A 201 7.00 -12.62 23.36
N GLU A 202 6.74 -12.12 24.57
CA GLU A 202 5.55 -11.31 24.83
C GLU A 202 5.55 -10.03 23.98
N SER A 203 6.72 -9.44 23.75
CA SER A 203 6.91 -8.28 22.87
C SER A 203 6.53 -8.61 21.42
N LEU A 204 6.89 -9.81 20.91
CA LEU A 204 6.51 -10.24 19.57
C LEU A 204 5.00 -10.47 19.46
N LYS A 205 4.36 -11.09 20.47
CA LYS A 205 2.90 -11.26 20.51
C LYS A 205 2.17 -9.92 20.44
N GLN A 206 2.63 -8.94 21.20
CA GLN A 206 2.08 -7.58 21.17
C GLN A 206 2.32 -6.91 19.81
N SER A 207 3.48 -7.07 19.22
CA SER A 207 3.79 -6.56 17.87
C SER A 207 2.86 -7.18 16.82
N LEU A 208 2.58 -8.50 16.89
CA LEU A 208 1.65 -9.17 16.01
C LEU A 208 0.21 -8.66 16.18
N ALA A 209 -0.26 -8.53 17.42
CA ALA A 209 -1.60 -8.04 17.72
C ALA A 209 -1.79 -6.59 17.24
N LYS A 210 -0.83 -5.71 17.50
CA LYS A 210 -0.83 -4.33 16.97
C LYS A 210 -0.82 -4.32 15.44
N SER A 211 -0.08 -5.23 14.83
CA SER A 211 0.06 -5.29 13.37
C SER A 211 -1.19 -5.74 12.63
N MET A 212 -2.11 -6.43 13.30
CA MET A 212 -3.41 -6.76 12.73
C MET A 212 -4.33 -5.52 12.65
N ASN A 213 -4.14 -4.56 13.54
CA ASN A 213 -5.00 -3.37 13.66
C ASN A 213 -4.34 -2.10 13.12
N SER A 214 -3.01 -2.04 13.02
CA SER A 214 -2.26 -0.88 12.54
C SER A 214 -1.00 -1.31 11.81
N PHE A 215 -0.70 -0.64 10.70
CA PHE A 215 0.55 -0.85 9.94
C PHE A 215 1.79 -0.33 10.70
N PHE A 216 1.59 0.66 11.56
CA PHE A 216 2.68 1.42 12.14
C PHE A 216 3.08 0.89 13.50
N ASP A 217 4.38 0.62 13.70
CA ASP A 217 4.95 0.46 15.03
C ASP A 217 5.01 1.84 15.71
N GLY A 218 4.62 1.89 16.97
CA GLY A 218 4.62 3.11 17.76
C GLY A 218 3.72 2.98 19.00
N ASP A 219 3.87 3.91 19.93
CA ASP A 219 3.02 4.00 21.10
C ASP A 219 1.62 4.48 20.68
N GLU A 220 0.59 3.88 21.22
CA GLU A 220 -0.76 4.38 21.09
C GLU A 220 -0.95 5.61 21.96
N ILE A 221 -1.47 6.69 21.38
CA ILE A 221 -1.67 7.95 22.08
C ILE A 221 -3.12 8.46 21.88
N THR A 222 -3.53 9.35 22.76
CA THR A 222 -4.69 10.21 22.55
C THR A 222 -4.21 11.51 21.90
N LEU A 223 -4.46 11.64 20.62
CA LEU A 223 -4.13 12.84 19.85
C LEU A 223 -5.10 13.97 20.20
N HIS A 224 -4.58 15.12 20.63
CA HIS A 224 -5.36 16.35 20.80
C HIS A 224 -4.74 17.46 19.96
N ILE A 225 -5.49 17.95 18.98
CA ILE A 225 -5.05 19.00 18.06
C ILE A 225 -6.07 20.13 17.95
N LYS A 226 -5.57 21.34 17.70
CA LYS A 226 -6.34 22.46 17.18
C LYS A 226 -5.98 22.68 15.73
N PHE A 227 -6.96 23.02 14.90
CA PHE A 227 -6.72 23.21 13.47
C PHE A 227 -7.63 24.26 12.86
N ASP A 228 -7.12 24.88 11.81
CA ASP A 228 -7.86 25.82 10.99
C ASP A 228 -9.01 25.12 10.25
N GLY A 229 -10.16 25.77 10.16
CA GLY A 229 -11.37 25.24 9.53
C GLY A 229 -11.20 24.85 8.06
N VAL A 230 -10.24 25.43 7.35
CA VAL A 230 -9.94 25.03 5.97
C VAL A 230 -9.45 23.56 5.86
N LEU A 231 -8.92 23.03 6.97
CA LEU A 231 -8.39 21.67 7.04
C LEU A 231 -9.41 20.61 7.47
N ILE A 232 -10.69 20.95 7.64
CA ILE A 232 -11.71 19.98 8.09
C ILE A 232 -11.69 18.70 7.23
N ARG A 233 -11.58 18.82 5.91
CA ARG A 233 -11.57 17.67 4.99
C ARG A 233 -10.36 16.76 5.23
N GLU A 234 -9.18 17.36 5.41
CA GLU A 234 -7.92 16.64 5.65
C GLU A 234 -7.93 15.94 7.00
N VAL A 235 -8.44 16.60 8.04
CA VAL A 235 -8.56 16.04 9.38
C VAL A 235 -9.55 14.86 9.38
N VAL A 236 -10.74 15.02 8.77
CA VAL A 236 -11.74 13.96 8.65
C VAL A 236 -11.23 12.81 7.77
N SER A 237 -10.52 13.10 6.68
CA SER A 237 -9.92 12.06 5.83
C SER A 237 -8.87 11.23 6.57
N ARG A 238 -8.09 11.84 7.46
CA ARG A 238 -7.02 11.18 8.20
C ARG A 238 -7.48 10.46 9.45
N LEU A 239 -8.38 11.08 10.23
CA LEU A 239 -8.79 10.61 11.55
C LEU A 239 -10.15 9.88 11.56
N GLY A 240 -10.88 9.92 10.44
CA GLY A 240 -12.19 9.30 10.30
C GLY A 240 -13.35 10.27 10.45
N LYS A 241 -14.56 9.79 10.12
CA LYS A 241 -15.79 10.62 10.16
C LYS A 241 -16.45 10.62 11.53
N ASP A 242 -16.12 9.65 12.39
CA ASP A 242 -16.77 9.44 13.68
C ASP A 242 -16.12 10.23 14.83
N ILE A 243 -15.22 11.16 14.50
CA ILE A 243 -14.54 12.02 15.47
C ILE A 243 -15.42 13.20 15.89
N THR A 244 -15.29 13.59 17.16
CA THR A 244 -15.95 14.80 17.67
C THR A 244 -15.06 16.02 17.38
N ILE A 245 -15.62 17.02 16.71
CA ILE A 245 -14.95 18.28 16.37
C ILE A 245 -15.71 19.43 17.04
N ASN A 246 -15.03 20.21 17.87
CA ASN A 246 -15.57 21.36 18.57
C ASN A 246 -14.99 22.66 18.04
N LYS A 247 -15.78 23.73 18.05
CA LYS A 247 -15.26 25.07 17.77
C LYS A 247 -14.35 25.49 18.92
N THR A 248 -13.25 26.16 18.58
CA THR A 248 -12.30 26.68 19.56
C THR A 248 -11.82 28.08 19.18
N ILE A 249 -11.14 28.74 20.11
CA ILE A 249 -10.56 30.06 19.88
C ILE A 249 -9.29 29.87 19.03
N ALA A 250 -9.14 30.69 17.99
CA ALA A 250 -7.96 30.75 17.17
C ALA A 250 -6.71 31.03 18.03
N PRO A 251 -5.65 30.24 17.94
CA PRO A 251 -4.39 30.52 18.61
C PRO A 251 -3.56 31.61 17.92
N ILE A 252 -3.96 31.97 16.70
CA ILE A 252 -3.37 33.00 15.86
C ILE A 252 -4.52 33.93 15.41
N GLU A 253 -4.34 35.22 15.46
CA GLU A 253 -5.31 36.15 14.91
C GLU A 253 -5.38 35.98 13.38
N ASN A 254 -6.44 35.35 12.94
CA ASN A 254 -6.85 35.25 11.54
C ASN A 254 -8.38 35.24 11.47
N ASP A 255 -8.95 35.49 10.31
CA ASP A 255 -10.40 35.51 10.09
C ASP A 255 -11.03 34.14 9.99
N HIS A 256 -10.24 33.04 10.23
CA HIS A 256 -10.71 31.68 10.08
C HIS A 256 -11.31 31.14 11.39
N GLN A 257 -12.35 30.33 11.28
CA GLN A 257 -12.87 29.57 12.39
C GLN A 257 -11.91 28.42 12.68
N TRP A 258 -11.48 28.31 13.93
CA TRP A 258 -10.68 27.21 14.43
C TRP A 258 -11.52 26.14 15.13
N TYR A 259 -11.01 24.92 15.06
CA TYR A 259 -11.63 23.74 15.64
C TYR A 259 -10.61 22.95 16.45
N GLU A 260 -11.11 22.12 17.34
CA GLU A 260 -10.28 21.16 18.08
C GLU A 260 -10.93 19.78 18.09
N THR A 261 -10.10 18.75 18.15
CA THR A 261 -10.54 17.36 18.27
C THR A 261 -9.59 16.58 19.17
N ARG A 262 -10.15 15.57 19.84
CA ARG A 262 -9.42 14.60 20.64
C ARG A 262 -9.76 13.21 20.14
N VAL A 263 -8.77 12.43 19.74
CA VAL A 263 -8.94 11.10 19.15
C VAL A 263 -8.02 10.11 19.84
N GLU A 264 -8.60 9.04 20.37
CA GLU A 264 -7.89 7.94 21.02
C GLU A 264 -7.41 6.92 19.99
N GLY A 265 -6.43 6.07 20.35
CA GLY A 265 -5.98 4.97 19.49
C GLY A 265 -5.11 5.40 18.32
N ILE A 266 -4.55 6.61 18.34
CA ILE A 266 -3.66 7.09 17.29
C ILE A 266 -2.24 6.61 17.56
N ILE A 267 -1.58 6.06 16.54
CA ILE A 267 -0.20 5.60 16.67
C ILE A 267 0.78 6.77 16.48
N PHE A 268 1.58 7.01 17.52
CA PHE A 268 2.66 8.00 17.48
C PHE A 268 3.86 7.47 16.70
N ASN A 269 4.06 7.99 15.51
CA ASN A 269 5.16 7.63 14.62
C ASN A 269 5.56 8.79 13.71
N THR A 270 6.59 8.58 12.90
CA THR A 270 7.08 9.57 11.94
C THR A 270 6.00 9.99 10.92
N GLY A 271 5.11 9.07 10.51
CA GLY A 271 4.01 9.37 9.59
C GLY A 271 3.01 10.37 10.16
N LEU A 272 2.65 10.24 11.44
CA LEU A 272 1.81 11.23 12.13
C LEU A 272 2.50 12.58 12.22
N MET A 273 3.78 12.61 12.62
CA MET A 273 4.55 13.86 12.70
C MET A 273 4.67 14.56 11.36
N ASN A 274 4.93 13.83 10.28
CA ASN A 274 5.03 14.38 8.94
C ASN A 274 3.67 14.92 8.46
N TRP A 275 2.58 14.21 8.75
CA TRP A 275 1.24 14.67 8.44
C TRP A 275 0.89 15.98 9.16
N ILE A 276 1.26 16.12 10.42
CA ILE A 276 1.05 17.38 11.16
C ILE A 276 1.91 18.50 10.58
N ARG A 277 3.20 18.23 10.35
CA ARG A 277 4.17 19.25 9.85
C ARG A 277 3.85 19.80 8.47
N GLN A 278 3.23 19.00 7.59
CA GLN A 278 2.90 19.45 6.23
C GLN A 278 1.92 20.64 6.20
N PHE A 279 1.13 20.82 7.25
CA PHE A 279 0.15 21.93 7.33
C PHE A 279 0.69 23.16 8.08
N GLY A 280 1.94 23.11 8.52
CA GLY A 280 2.60 24.22 9.19
C GLY A 280 1.81 24.77 10.38
N PRO A 281 1.56 26.10 10.45
CA PRO A 281 0.86 26.70 11.58
C PRO A 281 -0.64 26.42 11.62
N MET A 282 -1.21 25.81 10.60
CA MET A 282 -2.65 25.52 10.53
C MET A 282 -3.09 24.30 11.37
N ILE A 283 -2.15 23.49 11.87
CA ILE A 283 -2.39 22.45 12.87
C ILE A 283 -1.46 22.66 14.06
N ILE A 284 -2.03 22.66 15.25
CA ILE A 284 -1.29 22.83 16.52
C ILE A 284 -1.56 21.62 17.39
N VAL A 285 -0.49 20.96 17.83
CA VAL A 285 -0.56 19.85 18.78
C VAL A 285 -0.75 20.41 20.18
N VAL A 286 -1.88 20.04 20.82
CA VAL A 286 -2.17 20.36 22.20
C VAL A 286 -1.69 19.27 23.15
N GLY A 287 -1.74 18.03 22.68
CA GLY A 287 -1.26 16.86 23.42
C GLY A 287 -1.21 15.58 22.58
N PRO A 288 -0.54 14.55 23.07
CA PRO A 288 0.19 14.47 24.34
C PRO A 288 1.53 15.23 24.28
N GLU A 289 2.10 15.53 25.46
CA GLU A 289 3.33 16.32 25.59
C GLU A 289 4.48 15.74 24.78
N LYS A 290 4.69 14.42 24.82
CA LYS A 290 5.71 13.72 24.02
C LYS A 290 5.64 14.04 22.51
N LEU A 291 4.43 14.13 21.94
CA LEU A 291 4.25 14.49 20.52
C LEU A 291 4.53 15.99 20.30
N LYS A 292 4.09 16.83 21.23
CA LYS A 292 4.30 18.28 21.17
C LYS A 292 5.79 18.62 21.21
N GLU A 293 6.54 18.02 22.14
CA GLU A 293 8.00 18.14 22.23
C GLU A 293 8.68 17.72 20.93
N ALA A 294 8.36 16.53 20.39
CA ALA A 294 8.94 16.03 19.15
C ALA A 294 8.66 16.93 17.92
N ILE A 295 7.51 17.60 17.88
CA ILE A 295 7.19 18.59 16.83
C ILE A 295 7.99 19.88 17.05
N THR A 296 8.05 20.37 18.30
CA THR A 296 8.76 21.60 18.67
C THR A 296 10.25 21.50 18.37
N ASP A 297 10.89 20.43 18.86
CA ASP A 297 12.34 20.17 18.64
C ASP A 297 12.67 20.15 17.13
N GLY A 298 11.84 19.47 16.32
CA GLY A 298 12.04 19.43 14.88
C GLY A 298 11.82 20.79 14.18
N LEU A 299 10.94 21.63 14.71
CA LEU A 299 10.74 22.99 14.18
C LEU A 299 11.89 23.92 14.56
N GLU A 300 12.42 23.82 15.80
CA GLU A 300 13.57 24.57 16.25
C GLU A 300 14.84 24.20 15.48
N GLU A 301 15.05 22.89 15.26
CA GLU A 301 16.14 22.41 14.42
C GLU A 301 16.05 23.00 13.02
N ASN A 302 14.89 22.89 12.35
CA ASN A 302 14.69 23.47 11.03
C ASN A 302 14.94 24.96 11.02
N LEU A 303 14.40 25.71 11.99
CA LEU A 303 14.57 27.15 12.07
C LEU A 303 16.05 27.55 12.21
N SER A 304 16.87 26.73 12.88
CA SER A 304 18.30 26.95 13.03
C SER A 304 19.06 26.96 11.69
N TYR A 305 18.59 26.20 10.69
CA TYR A 305 19.19 26.17 9.34
C TYR A 305 18.85 27.39 8.50
N TYR A 306 17.68 28.01 8.73
CA TYR A 306 17.25 29.19 7.98
C TYR A 306 17.72 30.53 8.60
N LYS A 307 18.20 30.52 9.83
CA LYS A 307 18.72 31.72 10.52
C LYS A 307 20.24 31.90 10.37
N LYS A 308 20.90 31.02 9.64
CA LYS A 308 22.32 31.15 9.25
C LYS A 308 22.43 31.99 7.97
#